data_596385a99f90dd3cdca7c9daa456b65a
#
_entry.id   596385a99f90dd3cdca7c9daa456b65a
#
_cell.length_a   1.000
_cell.length_b   1.000
_cell.length_c   1.000
_cell.angle_alpha   90.00
_cell.angle_beta   90.00
_cell.angle_gamma   90.00
#
_symmetry.space_group_name_H-M   'P 1'
#
loop_
_entity.id
_entity.type
_entity.pdbx_description
1 polymer ?
#
loop_
_entity_poly.entity_id
_entity_poly.type
_entity_poly.pdbx_seq_one_letter_code
_entity_poly.pdbx_strand_id
1 'polypeptide(L)'
;TEPPQLAERRLSMADQRVSEPVLSRTYLAPARKTGDQAAAAALTYLAELLGGSGTTSVLAKGLQFDNPKAVYSAAFYDGSALDSGTFGLAVVPLPGVSLGDAESAMDAVISQFLKDGIDPAAFARIKTQLKASEIYARDDVDGLARRYGEALTTGLTVADVQAWPDVLQAVTVEDVMAAAAEVLDRRQAVTSWLTKEEVAQ
;
A
#
# COMPACT_ATOMS: atom_id res chain seq x y z
N THR A 1 17.90 1.55 -15.83
CA THR A 1 17.51 1.51 -14.40
C THR A 1 17.44 2.94 -13.87
N GLU A 2 16.38 3.26 -13.12
CA GLU A 2 16.28 4.55 -12.47
C GLU A 2 17.34 4.69 -11.36
N PRO A 3 17.98 5.87 -11.21
CA PRO A 3 18.91 6.09 -10.13
C PRO A 3 18.13 6.09 -8.79
N PRO A 4 18.76 5.62 -7.70
CA PRO A 4 18.10 5.60 -6.40
C PRO A 4 17.73 7.02 -5.96
N GLN A 5 16.51 7.21 -5.46
CA GLN A 5 16.07 8.46 -4.88
C GLN A 5 16.69 8.65 -3.49
N LEU A 6 17.38 9.78 -3.28
CA LEU A 6 18.11 10.05 -2.03
C LEU A 6 17.42 11.08 -1.12
N ALA A 7 16.37 11.73 -1.61
CA ALA A 7 15.61 12.73 -0.86
C ALA A 7 14.12 12.68 -1.23
N GLU A 8 13.25 12.90 -0.25
CA GLU A 8 11.82 13.03 -0.47
C GLU A 8 11.51 14.09 -1.55
N ARG A 9 10.59 13.77 -2.43
CA ARG A 9 10.04 14.73 -3.39
C ARG A 9 8.64 15.11 -2.94
N ARG A 10 8.29 16.39 -3.11
CA ARG A 10 6.99 16.92 -2.71
C ARG A 10 6.32 17.65 -3.87
N LEU A 11 5.04 17.39 -4.03
CA LEU A 11 4.19 18.00 -5.04
C LEU A 11 2.98 18.62 -4.35
N SER A 12 2.51 19.75 -4.85
CA SER A 12 1.23 20.35 -4.43
C SER A 12 0.50 20.82 -5.68
N MET A 13 -0.77 20.49 -5.75
CA MET A 13 -1.66 20.89 -6.84
C MET A 13 -3.00 21.33 -6.27
N ALA A 14 -3.54 22.44 -6.78
CA ALA A 14 -4.89 22.89 -6.52
C ALA A 14 -5.69 22.83 -7.83
N ASP A 15 -6.94 22.33 -7.78
CA ASP A 15 -7.82 22.24 -8.94
C ASP A 15 -9.28 22.41 -8.49
N GLN A 16 -10.08 23.15 -9.25
CA GLN A 16 -11.49 23.43 -8.93
C GLN A 16 -12.38 22.19 -8.94
N ARG A 17 -11.97 21.12 -9.65
CA ARG A 17 -12.67 19.85 -9.73
C ARG A 17 -12.49 18.98 -8.49
N VAL A 18 -11.54 19.30 -7.63
CA VAL A 18 -11.28 18.57 -6.40
C VAL A 18 -12.39 18.88 -5.39
N SER A 19 -13.13 17.85 -4.97
CA SER A 19 -14.17 17.98 -3.96
C SER A 19 -13.60 17.97 -2.55
N GLU A 20 -12.65 17.10 -2.29
CA GLU A 20 -12.01 16.92 -0.98
C GLU A 20 -10.47 16.89 -1.12
N PRO A 21 -9.73 17.47 -0.17
CA PRO A 21 -8.27 17.41 -0.20
C PRO A 21 -7.79 15.97 0.00
N VAL A 22 -6.71 15.62 -0.68
CA VAL A 22 -6.11 14.28 -0.57
C VAL A 22 -4.60 14.42 -0.37
N LEU A 23 -4.09 13.71 0.63
CA LEU A 23 -2.68 13.41 0.80
C LEU A 23 -2.40 12.04 0.16
N SER A 24 -1.42 11.96 -0.71
CA SER A 24 -0.90 10.69 -1.23
C SER A 24 0.60 10.63 -1.04
N ARG A 25 1.11 9.45 -0.69
CA ARG A 25 2.54 9.18 -0.62
C ARG A 25 2.84 7.89 -1.34
N THR A 26 3.76 7.94 -2.30
CA THR A 26 4.13 6.79 -3.13
C THR A 26 5.62 6.52 -3.01
N TYR A 27 5.97 5.25 -2.94
CA TYR A 27 7.33 4.73 -2.92
C TYR A 27 7.53 3.80 -4.10
N LEU A 28 8.74 3.78 -4.67
CA LEU A 28 9.13 2.68 -5.55
C LEU A 28 9.27 1.42 -4.69
N ALA A 29 8.77 0.31 -5.23
CA ALA A 29 8.76 -0.96 -4.52
C ALA A 29 9.20 -2.08 -5.47
N PRO A 30 9.73 -3.20 -4.96
CA PRO A 30 10.02 -4.37 -5.78
C PRO A 30 8.76 -4.83 -6.53
N ALA A 31 8.89 -5.06 -7.84
CA ALA A 31 7.86 -5.76 -8.62
C ALA A 31 7.97 -7.27 -8.41
N ARG A 32 6.92 -8.00 -8.75
CA ARG A 32 6.96 -9.46 -8.84
C ARG A 32 7.90 -9.86 -9.98
N LYS A 33 8.85 -10.73 -9.71
CA LYS A 33 9.80 -11.22 -10.70
C LYS A 33 9.75 -12.74 -10.81
N THR A 34 10.01 -13.25 -12.00
CA THR A 34 10.08 -14.70 -12.25
C THR A 34 11.06 -15.37 -11.28
N GLY A 35 10.56 -16.35 -10.52
CA GLY A 35 11.33 -17.10 -9.54
C GLY A 35 11.63 -16.34 -8.24
N ASP A 36 11.32 -15.05 -8.15
CA ASP A 36 11.52 -14.21 -6.95
C ASP A 36 10.31 -13.32 -6.69
N GLN A 37 9.38 -13.85 -5.91
CA GLN A 37 8.13 -13.17 -5.56
C GLN A 37 7.99 -12.89 -4.05
N ALA A 38 8.99 -13.25 -3.23
CA ALA A 38 8.89 -13.20 -1.78
C ALA A 38 8.70 -11.76 -1.27
N ALA A 39 9.49 -10.80 -1.77
CA ALA A 39 9.36 -9.39 -1.39
C ALA A 39 7.98 -8.82 -1.77
N ALA A 40 7.48 -9.15 -2.96
CA ALA A 40 6.15 -8.74 -3.42
C ALA A 40 5.03 -9.32 -2.54
N ALA A 41 5.16 -10.57 -2.11
CA ALA A 41 4.22 -11.19 -1.19
C ALA A 41 4.23 -10.50 0.19
N ALA A 42 5.39 -10.18 0.73
CA ALA A 42 5.52 -9.44 1.99
C ALA A 42 4.89 -8.04 1.89
N LEU A 43 5.08 -7.33 0.77
CA LEU A 43 4.46 -6.02 0.51
C LEU A 43 2.94 -6.10 0.36
N THR A 44 2.41 -7.20 -0.20
CA THR A 44 0.96 -7.46 -0.23
C THR A 44 0.39 -7.54 1.20
N TYR A 45 1.05 -8.28 2.09
CA TYR A 45 0.64 -8.31 3.51
C TYR A 45 0.77 -6.95 4.19
N LEU A 46 1.84 -6.21 3.92
CA LEU A 46 2.04 -4.88 4.47
C LEU A 46 0.91 -3.91 4.06
N ALA A 47 0.51 -3.94 2.79
CA ALA A 47 -0.59 -3.12 2.30
C ALA A 47 -1.92 -3.47 3.00
N GLU A 48 -2.22 -4.76 3.16
CA GLU A 48 -3.40 -5.22 3.89
C GLU A 48 -3.38 -4.83 5.37
N LEU A 49 -2.23 -4.96 6.05
CA LEU A 49 -2.07 -4.56 7.45
C LEU A 49 -2.24 -3.06 7.64
N LEU A 50 -1.61 -2.25 6.78
CA LEU A 50 -1.64 -0.80 6.91
C LEU A 50 -2.98 -0.20 6.49
N GLY A 51 -3.60 -0.67 5.39
CA GLY A 51 -4.75 0.00 4.81
C GLY A 51 -5.79 -0.86 4.11
N GLY A 52 -5.67 -2.19 4.12
CA GLY A 52 -6.61 -3.09 3.42
C GLY A 52 -8.03 -3.14 4.00
N SER A 53 -8.22 -2.73 5.25
CA SER A 53 -9.54 -2.66 5.89
C SER A 53 -9.82 -1.27 6.43
N GLY A 54 -10.97 -0.71 6.10
CA GLY A 54 -11.42 0.59 6.61
C GLY A 54 -11.73 0.65 8.11
N THR A 55 -11.64 -0.47 8.84
CA THR A 55 -11.96 -0.51 10.28
C THR A 55 -10.87 -1.13 11.14
N THR A 56 -10.11 -2.09 10.61
CA THR A 56 -9.17 -2.88 11.41
C THR A 56 -7.71 -2.70 11.01
N SER A 57 -7.44 -2.00 9.92
CA SER A 57 -6.08 -1.67 9.49
C SER A 57 -5.42 -0.65 10.42
N VAL A 58 -4.10 -0.62 10.41
CA VAL A 58 -3.28 0.24 11.27
C VAL A 58 -3.62 1.73 11.04
N LEU A 59 -3.70 2.15 9.77
CA LEU A 59 -4.03 3.53 9.43
C LEU A 59 -5.47 3.90 9.82
N ALA A 60 -6.44 3.00 9.57
CA ALA A 60 -7.81 3.27 9.95
C ALA A 60 -7.95 3.42 11.48
N LYS A 61 -7.38 2.51 12.26
CA LYS A 61 -7.39 2.63 13.73
C LYS A 61 -6.78 3.95 14.18
N GLY A 62 -5.57 4.25 13.75
CA GLY A 62 -4.83 5.43 14.21
C GLY A 62 -5.40 6.77 13.73
N LEU A 63 -5.97 6.82 12.51
CA LEU A 63 -6.38 8.08 11.88
C LEU A 63 -7.89 8.32 11.87
N GLN A 64 -8.71 7.26 11.99
CA GLN A 64 -10.17 7.39 11.90
C GLN A 64 -10.86 7.13 13.24
N PHE A 65 -10.26 6.32 14.13
CA PHE A 65 -10.90 5.92 15.38
C PHE A 65 -10.18 6.43 16.63
N ASP A 66 -8.89 6.12 16.83
CA ASP A 66 -8.17 6.45 18.08
C ASP A 66 -7.84 7.95 18.20
N ASN A 67 -7.40 8.57 17.10
CA ASN A 67 -7.14 9.99 17.00
C ASN A 67 -7.66 10.52 15.66
N PRO A 68 -8.96 10.82 15.56
CA PRO A 68 -9.58 11.14 14.28
C PRO A 68 -8.94 12.37 13.60
N LYS A 69 -8.29 12.12 12.47
CA LYS A 69 -7.68 13.12 11.58
C LYS A 69 -8.10 12.92 10.13
N ALA A 70 -8.67 11.74 9.81
CA ALA A 70 -9.07 11.39 8.45
C ALA A 70 -10.47 10.78 8.40
N VAL A 71 -11.18 11.01 7.30
CA VAL A 71 -12.41 10.28 6.94
C VAL A 71 -12.10 9.00 6.19
N TYR A 72 -10.92 8.94 5.55
CA TYR A 72 -10.49 7.78 4.79
C TYR A 72 -8.96 7.66 4.85
N SER A 73 -8.50 6.42 4.95
CA SER A 73 -7.09 6.07 4.81
C SER A 73 -6.96 4.71 4.12
N ALA A 74 -5.92 4.56 3.30
CA ALA A 74 -5.63 3.32 2.59
C ALA A 74 -4.13 3.13 2.41
N ALA A 75 -3.73 1.88 2.24
CA ALA A 75 -2.44 1.50 1.72
C ALA A 75 -2.66 0.50 0.58
N PHE A 76 -1.80 0.53 -0.42
CA PHE A 76 -1.88 -0.36 -1.57
C PHE A 76 -0.48 -0.69 -2.09
N TYR A 77 -0.37 -1.86 -2.67
CA TYR A 77 0.83 -2.31 -3.36
C TYR A 77 0.47 -2.78 -4.75
N ASP A 78 1.18 -2.29 -5.75
CA ASP A 78 1.13 -2.76 -7.12
C ASP A 78 2.51 -3.29 -7.52
N GLY A 79 2.59 -4.62 -7.63
CA GLY A 79 3.79 -5.34 -8.07
C GLY A 79 3.72 -5.80 -9.53
N SER A 80 2.66 -5.47 -10.25
CA SER A 80 2.45 -5.87 -11.65
C SER A 80 3.12 -4.89 -12.60
N ALA A 81 4.44 -4.86 -12.60
CA ALA A 81 5.24 -3.94 -13.42
C ALA A 81 6.46 -4.65 -14.04
N LEU A 82 6.91 -4.14 -15.19
CA LEU A 82 8.10 -4.66 -15.88
C LEU A 82 9.40 -4.33 -15.13
N ASP A 83 9.46 -3.19 -14.45
CA ASP A 83 10.66 -2.72 -13.75
C ASP A 83 10.39 -2.63 -12.24
N SER A 84 9.89 -1.51 -11.76
CA SER A 84 9.61 -1.29 -10.35
C SER A 84 8.10 -1.20 -10.13
N GLY A 85 7.62 -1.86 -9.08
CA GLY A 85 6.28 -1.68 -8.56
C GLY A 85 6.14 -0.39 -7.73
N THR A 86 4.97 -0.19 -7.16
CA THR A 86 4.70 0.95 -6.28
C THR A 86 4.02 0.51 -4.98
N PHE A 87 4.43 1.14 -3.89
CA PHE A 87 3.71 1.08 -2.62
C PHE A 87 3.15 2.47 -2.31
N GLY A 88 1.86 2.54 -2.02
CA GLY A 88 1.18 3.82 -1.86
C GLY A 88 0.38 3.92 -0.57
N LEU A 89 0.29 5.13 -0.04
CA LEU A 89 -0.54 5.53 1.08
C LEU A 89 -1.44 6.69 0.64
N ALA A 90 -2.70 6.67 1.03
CA ALA A 90 -3.64 7.74 0.77
C ALA A 90 -4.41 8.10 2.03
N VAL A 91 -4.61 9.40 2.26
CA VAL A 91 -5.38 9.93 3.39
C VAL A 91 -6.25 11.09 2.91
N VAL A 92 -7.55 11.02 3.23
CA VAL A 92 -8.49 12.12 3.08
C VAL A 92 -8.73 12.68 4.48
N PRO A 93 -8.30 13.92 4.78
CA PRO A 93 -8.46 14.49 6.11
C PRO A 93 -9.92 14.76 6.48
N LEU A 94 -10.21 14.82 7.77
CA LEU A 94 -11.49 15.33 8.27
C LEU A 94 -11.68 16.81 7.89
N PRO A 95 -12.92 17.27 7.70
CA PRO A 95 -13.19 18.69 7.53
C PRO A 95 -12.57 19.52 8.66
N GLY A 96 -11.78 20.53 8.29
CA GLY A 96 -11.07 21.39 9.24
C GLY A 96 -9.68 20.89 9.67
N VAL A 97 -9.28 19.69 9.29
CA VAL A 97 -7.91 19.18 9.47
C VAL A 97 -7.06 19.55 8.25
N SER A 98 -5.92 20.17 8.47
CA SER A 98 -5.00 20.49 7.37
C SER A 98 -4.31 19.25 6.81
N LEU A 99 -3.88 19.29 5.54
CA LEU A 99 -3.07 18.20 4.94
C LEU A 99 -1.77 17.99 5.71
N GLY A 100 -1.17 19.05 6.26
CA GLY A 100 0.03 18.96 7.10
C GLY A 100 -0.20 18.20 8.41
N ASP A 101 -1.33 18.46 9.08
CA ASP A 101 -1.71 17.75 10.30
C ASP A 101 -2.04 16.29 10.02
N ALA A 102 -2.74 16.00 8.92
CA ALA A 102 -3.04 14.65 8.48
C ALA A 102 -1.77 13.87 8.11
N GLU A 103 -0.82 14.51 7.43
CA GLU A 103 0.48 13.92 7.11
C GLU A 103 1.28 13.59 8.38
N SER A 104 1.35 14.54 9.31
CA SER A 104 2.05 14.36 10.59
C SER A 104 1.45 13.22 11.40
N ALA A 105 0.12 13.11 11.41
CA ALA A 105 -0.58 12.01 12.07
C ALA A 105 -0.31 10.66 11.38
N MET A 106 -0.32 10.61 10.04
CA MET A 106 0.05 9.41 9.28
C MET A 106 1.48 8.98 9.59
N ASP A 107 2.44 9.91 9.61
CA ASP A 107 3.84 9.61 9.93
C ASP A 107 4.00 9.08 11.36
N ALA A 108 3.24 9.61 12.32
CA ALA A 108 3.24 9.11 13.69
C ALA A 108 2.71 7.67 13.77
N VAL A 109 1.61 7.35 13.08
CA VAL A 109 1.04 6.01 13.03
C VAL A 109 2.02 5.02 12.40
N ILE A 110 2.66 5.38 11.28
CA ILE A 110 3.65 4.53 10.61
C ILE A 110 4.87 4.29 11.51
N SER A 111 5.38 5.36 12.15
CA SER A 111 6.52 5.26 13.07
C SER A 111 6.20 4.36 14.26
N GLN A 112 4.99 4.45 14.79
CA GLN A 112 4.55 3.59 15.89
C GLN A 112 4.43 2.13 15.43
N PHE A 113 3.85 1.88 14.25
CA PHE A 113 3.77 0.54 13.66
C PHE A 113 5.15 -0.10 13.48
N LEU A 114 6.13 0.66 12.95
CA LEU A 114 7.51 0.15 12.77
C LEU A 114 8.19 -0.17 14.11
N LYS A 115 7.84 0.52 15.18
CA LYS A 115 8.37 0.31 16.53
C LYS A 115 7.71 -0.86 17.24
N ASP A 116 6.37 -0.95 17.20
CA ASP A 116 5.59 -1.95 17.93
C ASP A 116 5.56 -3.30 17.22
N GLY A 117 5.77 -3.30 15.89
CA GLY A 117 5.67 -4.48 15.06
C GLY A 117 4.23 -4.85 14.70
N ILE A 118 4.08 -6.07 14.18
CA ILE A 118 2.81 -6.59 13.68
C ILE A 118 2.10 -7.37 14.79
N ASP A 119 0.82 -7.04 15.01
CA ASP A 119 -0.07 -7.86 15.86
C ASP A 119 -0.23 -9.27 15.24
N PRO A 120 0.17 -10.35 15.95
CA PRO A 120 0.08 -11.70 15.43
C PRO A 120 -1.35 -12.12 15.05
N ALA A 121 -2.36 -11.63 15.77
CA ALA A 121 -3.76 -11.93 15.48
C ALA A 121 -4.22 -11.25 14.17
N ALA A 122 -3.80 -10.00 13.94
CA ALA A 122 -4.05 -9.29 12.68
C ALA A 122 -3.37 -10.00 11.50
N PHE A 123 -2.11 -10.41 11.67
CA PHE A 123 -1.38 -11.16 10.64
C PHE A 123 -2.07 -12.49 10.29
N ALA A 124 -2.44 -13.29 11.29
CA ALA A 124 -3.13 -14.56 11.07
C ALA A 124 -4.49 -14.39 10.37
N ARG A 125 -5.24 -13.34 10.71
CA ARG A 125 -6.50 -13.00 10.06
C ARG A 125 -6.28 -12.66 8.57
N ILE A 126 -5.31 -11.80 8.26
CA ILE A 126 -5.00 -11.43 6.87
C ILE A 126 -4.53 -12.66 6.08
N LYS A 127 -3.69 -13.51 6.67
CA LYS A 127 -3.24 -14.76 6.04
C LYS A 127 -4.42 -15.65 5.65
N THR A 128 -5.42 -15.75 6.52
CA THR A 128 -6.66 -16.50 6.26
C THR A 128 -7.48 -15.83 5.15
N GLN A 129 -7.61 -14.50 5.16
CA GLN A 129 -8.34 -13.74 4.15
C GLN A 129 -7.71 -13.87 2.77
N LEU A 130 -6.38 -13.71 2.66
CA LEU A 130 -5.66 -13.88 1.39
C LEU A 130 -5.79 -15.31 0.85
N LYS A 131 -5.71 -16.34 1.73
CA LYS A 131 -5.96 -17.72 1.33
C LYS A 131 -7.36 -17.92 0.79
N ALA A 132 -8.37 -17.38 1.45
CA ALA A 132 -9.76 -17.48 1.00
C ALA A 132 -9.96 -16.74 -0.34
N SER A 133 -9.41 -15.53 -0.49
CA SER A 133 -9.45 -14.78 -1.74
C SER A 133 -8.85 -15.55 -2.92
N GLU A 134 -7.71 -16.22 -2.72
CA GLU A 134 -7.09 -17.05 -3.76
C GLU A 134 -7.95 -18.28 -4.15
N ILE A 135 -8.69 -18.84 -3.20
CA ILE A 135 -9.62 -19.95 -3.48
C ILE A 135 -10.80 -19.45 -4.32
N TYR A 136 -11.45 -18.35 -3.91
CA TYR A 136 -12.58 -17.78 -4.63
C TYR A 136 -12.21 -17.25 -6.02
N ALA A 137 -11.00 -16.71 -6.17
CA ALA A 137 -10.52 -16.21 -7.46
C ALA A 137 -10.40 -17.32 -8.54
N ARG A 138 -10.39 -18.59 -8.16
CA ARG A 138 -10.35 -19.72 -9.12
C ARG A 138 -11.68 -19.92 -9.84
N ASP A 139 -12.78 -19.47 -9.29
CA ASP A 139 -14.12 -19.57 -9.87
C ASP A 139 -14.46 -18.38 -10.80
N ASP A 140 -13.63 -17.33 -10.77
CA ASP A 140 -13.79 -16.15 -11.64
C ASP A 140 -12.92 -16.31 -12.90
N VAL A 141 -13.53 -16.79 -13.98
CA VAL A 141 -12.84 -17.03 -15.26
C VAL A 141 -12.28 -15.73 -15.87
N ASP A 142 -13.02 -14.62 -15.79
CA ASP A 142 -12.60 -13.33 -16.34
C ASP A 142 -11.45 -12.75 -15.50
N GLY A 143 -11.52 -12.87 -14.19
CA GLY A 143 -10.44 -12.52 -13.26
C GLY A 143 -9.18 -13.33 -13.49
N LEU A 144 -9.31 -14.64 -13.71
CA LEU A 144 -8.18 -15.52 -14.06
C LEU A 144 -7.53 -15.11 -15.38
N ALA A 145 -8.33 -14.89 -16.43
CA ALA A 145 -7.80 -14.46 -17.73
C ALA A 145 -7.02 -13.17 -17.63
N ARG A 146 -7.53 -12.19 -16.85
CA ARG A 146 -6.87 -10.92 -16.57
C ARG A 146 -5.58 -11.12 -15.80
N ARG A 147 -5.59 -11.91 -14.71
CA ARG A 147 -4.42 -12.24 -13.90
C ARG A 147 -3.28 -12.86 -14.73
N TYR A 148 -3.58 -13.84 -15.58
CA TYR A 148 -2.59 -14.43 -16.46
C TYR A 148 -2.11 -13.46 -17.54
N GLY A 149 -3.01 -12.70 -18.15
CA GLY A 149 -2.64 -11.70 -19.15
C GLY A 149 -1.70 -10.64 -18.59
N GLU A 150 -2.02 -10.09 -17.44
CA GLU A 150 -1.20 -9.10 -16.74
C GLU A 150 0.17 -9.67 -16.35
N ALA A 151 0.19 -10.85 -15.75
CA ALA A 151 1.43 -11.53 -15.36
C ALA A 151 2.36 -11.77 -16.55
N LEU A 152 1.83 -12.34 -17.65
CA LEU A 152 2.62 -12.66 -18.85
C LEU A 152 3.14 -11.39 -19.55
N THR A 153 2.39 -10.30 -19.53
CA THR A 153 2.81 -9.03 -20.13
C THR A 153 3.82 -8.25 -19.28
N THR A 154 3.92 -8.59 -17.99
CA THR A 154 4.89 -8.00 -17.06
C THR A 154 6.11 -8.90 -16.81
N GLY A 155 6.27 -9.98 -17.58
CA GLY A 155 7.47 -10.83 -17.57
C GLY A 155 7.40 -12.03 -16.62
N LEU A 156 6.26 -12.26 -15.96
CA LEU A 156 6.04 -13.49 -15.19
C LEU A 156 5.66 -14.66 -16.10
N THR A 157 5.81 -15.87 -15.60
CA THR A 157 5.40 -17.11 -16.26
C THR A 157 4.08 -17.64 -15.68
N VAL A 158 3.48 -18.62 -16.39
CA VAL A 158 2.33 -19.37 -15.88
C VAL A 158 2.67 -20.05 -14.54
N ALA A 159 3.88 -20.59 -14.41
CA ALA A 159 4.35 -21.22 -13.18
C ALA A 159 4.42 -20.22 -12.01
N ASP A 160 4.85 -18.98 -12.26
CA ASP A 160 4.88 -17.94 -11.22
C ASP A 160 3.46 -17.57 -10.74
N VAL A 161 2.49 -17.51 -11.66
CA VAL A 161 1.08 -17.26 -11.29
C VAL A 161 0.53 -18.41 -10.46
N GLN A 162 0.84 -19.66 -10.84
CA GLN A 162 0.37 -20.85 -10.12
C GLN A 162 1.03 -21.01 -8.74
N ALA A 163 2.28 -20.59 -8.59
CA ALA A 163 3.01 -20.63 -7.32
C ALA A 163 2.59 -19.52 -6.33
N TRP A 164 1.97 -18.46 -6.81
CA TRP A 164 1.66 -17.26 -6.00
C TRP A 164 0.90 -17.56 -4.70
N PRO A 165 -0.15 -18.40 -4.68
CA PRO A 165 -0.84 -18.73 -3.44
C PRO A 165 0.08 -19.36 -2.39
N ASP A 166 1.01 -20.21 -2.78
CA ASP A 166 1.97 -20.86 -1.88
C ASP A 166 3.01 -19.85 -1.38
N VAL A 167 3.48 -18.96 -2.26
CA VAL A 167 4.38 -17.85 -1.89
C VAL A 167 3.72 -16.95 -0.85
N LEU A 168 2.45 -16.58 -1.03
CA LEU A 168 1.69 -15.81 -0.02
C LEU A 168 1.59 -16.57 1.31
N GLN A 169 1.34 -17.88 1.29
CA GLN A 169 1.22 -18.67 2.50
C GLN A 169 2.56 -18.89 3.23
N ALA A 170 3.69 -18.75 2.55
CA ALA A 170 5.01 -18.86 3.14
C ALA A 170 5.47 -17.60 3.91
N VAL A 171 4.84 -16.43 3.65
CA VAL A 171 5.21 -15.15 4.28
C VAL A 171 5.14 -15.23 5.81
N THR A 172 6.17 -14.71 6.46
CA THR A 172 6.30 -14.56 7.92
C THR A 172 6.13 -13.11 8.36
N VAL A 173 5.97 -12.89 9.66
CA VAL A 173 5.95 -11.54 10.26
C VAL A 173 7.26 -10.82 10.01
N GLU A 174 8.37 -11.54 10.12
CA GLU A 174 9.73 -11.03 9.92
C GLU A 174 9.92 -10.52 8.49
N ASP A 175 9.41 -11.25 7.49
CA ASP A 175 9.48 -10.84 6.08
C ASP A 175 8.72 -9.52 5.85
N VAL A 176 7.54 -9.39 6.45
CA VAL A 176 6.73 -8.17 6.32
C VAL A 176 7.39 -6.99 7.02
N MET A 177 7.98 -7.19 8.20
CA MET A 177 8.69 -6.12 8.91
C MET A 177 9.96 -5.68 8.18
N ALA A 178 10.69 -6.62 7.57
CA ALA A 178 11.85 -6.30 6.73
C ALA A 178 11.44 -5.48 5.50
N ALA A 179 10.38 -5.91 4.80
CA ALA A 179 9.83 -5.17 3.66
C ALA A 179 9.31 -3.78 4.06
N ALA A 180 8.68 -3.65 5.23
CA ALA A 180 8.22 -2.37 5.76
C ALA A 180 9.38 -1.40 6.04
N ALA A 181 10.45 -1.89 6.68
CA ALA A 181 11.62 -1.08 6.97
C ALA A 181 12.34 -0.58 5.69
N GLU A 182 12.31 -1.37 4.63
CA GLU A 182 12.90 -1.01 3.34
C GLU A 182 12.01 -0.03 2.56
N VAL A 183 10.72 -0.36 2.37
CA VAL A 183 9.84 0.41 1.47
C VAL A 183 9.40 1.74 2.09
N LEU A 184 9.21 1.83 3.41
CA LEU A 184 8.70 3.04 4.07
C LEU A 184 9.80 4.07 4.38
N ASP A 185 10.97 3.96 3.76
CA ASP A 185 12.01 4.99 3.86
C ASP A 185 11.52 6.29 3.19
N ARG A 186 11.21 7.29 4.02
CA ARG A 186 10.68 8.57 3.57
C ARG A 186 11.58 9.29 2.55
N ARG A 187 12.87 9.05 2.56
CA ARG A 187 13.81 9.63 1.57
C ARG A 187 13.50 9.17 0.15
N GLN A 188 12.86 8.00 0.00
CA GLN A 188 12.47 7.43 -1.27
C GLN A 188 11.01 7.75 -1.66
N ALA A 189 10.33 8.58 -0.86
CA ALA A 189 8.93 8.91 -1.08
C ALA A 189 8.74 10.08 -2.04
N VAL A 190 7.62 10.01 -2.77
CA VAL A 190 6.98 11.16 -3.41
C VAL A 190 5.70 11.45 -2.66
N THR A 191 5.65 12.58 -1.94
CA THR A 191 4.46 13.03 -1.21
C THR A 191 3.74 14.08 -2.03
N SER A 192 2.45 13.90 -2.27
CA SER A 192 1.61 14.85 -3.00
C SER A 192 0.42 15.32 -2.19
N TRP A 193 0.14 16.61 -2.26
CA TRP A 193 -1.02 17.27 -1.71
C TRP A 193 -1.90 17.75 -2.85
N LEU A 194 -3.12 17.26 -2.91
CA LEU A 194 -4.13 17.72 -3.85
C LEU A 194 -5.21 18.46 -3.07
N THR A 195 -5.46 19.72 -3.43
CA THR A 195 -6.42 20.59 -2.76
C THR A 195 -7.44 21.14 -3.74
N LYS A 196 -8.58 21.60 -3.21
CA LYS A 196 -9.51 22.40 -3.98
C LYS A 196 -8.91 23.79 -4.20
N GLU A 197 -8.99 24.29 -5.44
CA GLU A 197 -8.65 25.67 -5.74
C GLU A 197 -9.76 26.60 -5.21
N GLU A 198 -9.38 27.57 -4.39
CA GLU A 198 -10.30 28.62 -3.97
C GLU A 198 -10.50 29.60 -5.12
N VAL A 199 -11.73 29.74 -5.58
CA VAL A 199 -12.09 30.79 -6.55
C VAL A 199 -12.03 32.11 -5.82
N ALA A 200 -11.09 32.98 -6.17
CA ALA A 200 -11.10 34.37 -5.69
C ALA A 200 -12.43 35.01 -6.09
N GLN A 201 -13.21 35.40 -5.10
CA GLN A 201 -14.45 36.17 -5.29
C GLN A 201 -14.16 37.62 -5.65
#